data_6a56ba162dfab744e82035de08e93499
#
_entry.id   6a56ba162dfab744e82035de08e93499
#
_cell.length_a   1.000
_cell.length_b   1.000
_cell.length_c   1.000
_cell.angle_alpha   90.00
_cell.angle_beta   90.00
_cell.angle_gamma   90.00
#
_symmetry.space_group_name_H-M   'P 1'
#
loop_
_entity.id
_entity.type
_entity.pdbx_description
1 polymer ?
#
loop_
_entity_poly.entity_id
_entity_poly.type
_entity_poly.pdbx_seq_one_letter_code
_entity_poly.pdbx_strand_id
1 'polypeptide(L)'
;MHTLQTHRGMWGGDNSNGESDKANKTFFKTDENFKINNFFDFCTRYLKKEPKEKNSAPAMIVFCAFEQMHMVIEEGKKHGLMKSYPLVFIKNFSAQVLKANMKIIGATEYAVVLYRDKLPKFRNNGKMVFNWMNWERDTKTQQVHPTQKPVPLLKRLIEIFTDEGDVVIDPCAGSGSTLLASRQLKRNSYGFEIEKEFYKKACCLLEGEDANAPEEAKKQLSIFDF
;
A
#
# COMPACT_ATOMS: atom_id res chain seq x y z
N MET A 1 -5.04 0.25 -1.05
CA MET A 1 -3.81 0.98 -0.69
C MET A 1 -2.72 0.57 -1.65
N HIS A 2 -2.18 1.49 -2.41
CA HIS A 2 -1.16 1.19 -3.41
C HIS A 2 0.16 1.85 -3.06
N THR A 3 1.26 1.18 -3.39
CA THR A 3 2.61 1.73 -3.25
C THR A 3 3.12 2.10 -4.63
N LEU A 4 3.30 3.39 -4.87
CA LEU A 4 4.00 3.92 -6.03
C LEU A 4 5.53 3.86 -5.81
N GLN A 5 6.03 2.84 -5.18
CA GLN A 5 7.47 2.66 -5.09
C GLN A 5 7.97 2.11 -6.41
N THR A 6 8.27 3.01 -7.34
CA THR A 6 9.23 2.67 -8.37
C THR A 6 10.57 2.54 -7.65
N HIS A 7 11.06 1.34 -7.51
CA HIS A 7 12.42 1.08 -7.06
C HIS A 7 13.44 1.36 -8.18
N ARG A 8 13.24 2.39 -8.93
CA ARG A 8 14.39 3.03 -9.54
C ARG A 8 15.20 3.46 -8.34
N GLY A 9 16.38 2.88 -8.20
CA GLY A 9 17.29 3.23 -7.13
C GLY A 9 17.40 4.74 -7.00
N MET A 10 16.54 5.28 -6.19
CA MET A 10 16.44 6.70 -5.87
C MET A 10 17.62 7.13 -5.00
N TRP A 11 18.54 6.25 -4.94
CA TRP A 11 19.82 6.31 -4.29
C TRP A 11 20.90 6.36 -5.36
N GLY A 12 20.74 7.29 -6.30
CA GLY A 12 21.82 7.82 -7.07
C GLY A 12 22.86 8.43 -6.15
N GLY A 13 23.45 7.62 -5.31
CA GLY A 13 24.73 7.87 -4.76
C GLY A 13 25.70 7.83 -5.92
N ASP A 14 26.54 8.79 -5.99
CA ASP A 14 27.72 8.82 -6.83
C ASP A 14 28.44 7.46 -6.74
N ASN A 15 28.57 6.74 -7.86
CA ASN A 15 29.19 5.42 -7.98
C ASN A 15 30.63 5.34 -7.45
N SER A 16 31.20 6.45 -7.04
CA SER A 16 32.55 6.55 -6.48
C SER A 16 32.70 5.90 -5.09
N ASN A 17 31.63 5.44 -4.41
CA ASN A 17 31.65 5.07 -3.01
C ASN A 17 30.88 3.80 -2.64
N GLY A 18 30.93 2.75 -3.46
CA GLY A 18 30.55 1.41 -3.02
C GLY A 18 29.07 1.11 -3.09
N GLU A 19 28.34 1.61 -4.06
CA GLU A 19 27.00 1.14 -4.36
C GLU A 19 27.04 -0.29 -4.89
N SER A 20 26.20 -1.14 -4.30
CA SER A 20 26.03 -2.49 -4.81
C SER A 20 25.33 -2.42 -6.16
N ASP A 21 25.73 -3.26 -7.13
CA ASP A 21 25.05 -3.44 -8.43
C ASP A 21 23.55 -3.76 -8.32
N LYS A 22 23.07 -4.02 -7.13
CA LYS A 22 21.65 -4.24 -6.81
C LYS A 22 20.87 -2.95 -6.62
N ALA A 23 21.52 -1.83 -6.31
CA ALA A 23 20.85 -0.55 -6.00
C ALA A 23 20.17 0.08 -7.24
N ASN A 24 20.62 -0.26 -8.44
CA ASN A 24 20.15 0.31 -9.70
C ASN A 24 19.22 -0.60 -10.52
N LYS A 25 18.77 -1.74 -9.95
CA LYS A 25 17.85 -2.64 -10.63
C LYS A 25 16.42 -2.36 -10.19
N THR A 26 15.52 -2.23 -11.15
CA THR A 26 14.06 -2.27 -10.90
C THR A 26 13.72 -3.60 -10.24
N PHE A 27 13.00 -3.58 -9.13
CA PHE A 27 12.61 -4.80 -8.41
C PHE A 27 11.62 -5.64 -9.22
N PHE A 28 10.77 -4.96 -10.00
CA PHE A 28 9.73 -5.60 -10.81
C PHE A 28 9.75 -5.04 -12.23
N LYS A 29 9.72 -5.92 -13.24
CA LYS A 29 9.60 -5.52 -14.66
C LYS A 29 8.33 -4.72 -14.94
N THR A 30 7.28 -4.95 -14.14
CA THR A 30 5.98 -4.26 -14.23
C THR A 30 6.04 -2.79 -13.85
N ASP A 31 7.04 -2.37 -13.05
CA ASP A 31 7.20 -0.97 -12.64
C ASP A 31 7.57 -0.05 -13.81
N GLU A 32 8.22 -0.59 -14.85
CA GLU A 32 8.64 0.19 -16.04
C GLU A 32 7.45 0.71 -16.85
N ASN A 33 6.33 -0.02 -16.83
CA ASN A 33 5.12 0.31 -17.60
C ASN A 33 4.02 0.96 -16.74
N PHE A 34 4.28 1.23 -15.47
CA PHE A 34 3.30 1.83 -14.58
C PHE A 34 3.02 3.29 -14.97
N LYS A 35 1.76 3.58 -15.32
CA LYS A 35 1.30 4.93 -15.62
C LYS A 35 0.38 5.42 -14.52
N ILE A 36 0.81 6.45 -13.82
CA ILE A 36 0.08 7.02 -12.69
C ILE A 36 -1.33 7.49 -13.09
N ASN A 37 -1.48 8.05 -14.29
CA ASN A 37 -2.78 8.47 -14.81
C ASN A 37 -3.76 7.28 -14.88
N ASN A 38 -3.37 6.16 -15.52
CA ASN A 38 -4.23 4.97 -15.63
C ASN A 38 -4.62 4.42 -14.25
N PHE A 39 -3.70 4.48 -13.30
CA PHE A 39 -3.95 4.09 -11.92
C PHE A 39 -5.01 4.99 -11.27
N PHE A 40 -4.91 6.30 -11.43
CA PHE A 40 -5.91 7.24 -10.89
C PHE A 40 -7.25 7.13 -11.60
N ASP A 41 -7.26 6.93 -12.92
CA ASP A 41 -8.48 6.66 -13.71
C ASP A 41 -9.22 5.43 -13.16
N PHE A 42 -8.49 4.34 -12.92
CA PHE A 42 -9.05 3.14 -12.32
C PHE A 42 -9.61 3.42 -10.92
N CYS A 43 -8.79 3.96 -10.02
CA CYS A 43 -9.16 4.17 -8.62
C CYS A 43 -10.38 5.11 -8.48
N THR A 44 -10.39 6.22 -9.21
CA THR A 44 -11.48 7.21 -9.10
C THR A 44 -12.79 6.72 -9.68
N ARG A 45 -12.75 5.82 -10.66
CA ARG A 45 -13.94 5.14 -11.21
C ARG A 45 -14.62 4.26 -10.17
N TYR A 46 -13.86 3.57 -9.34
CA TYR A 46 -14.39 2.69 -8.29
C TYR A 46 -14.56 3.37 -6.94
N LEU A 47 -14.04 4.58 -6.79
CA LEU A 47 -14.23 5.35 -5.57
C LEU A 47 -15.68 5.80 -5.46
N LYS A 48 -16.39 5.36 -4.42
CA LYS A 48 -17.78 5.68 -4.16
C LYS A 48 -18.03 7.19 -4.30
N LYS A 49 -19.19 7.58 -4.83
CA LYS A 49 -19.61 8.98 -4.86
C LYS A 49 -19.72 9.52 -3.44
N GLU A 50 -19.50 10.82 -3.29
CA GLU A 50 -19.63 11.47 -2.00
C GLU A 50 -21.07 11.38 -1.47
N PRO A 51 -21.29 10.87 -0.26
CA PRO A 51 -22.60 10.80 0.36
C PRO A 51 -23.07 12.20 0.77
N LYS A 52 -24.37 12.33 1.03
CA LYS A 52 -24.92 13.59 1.57
C LYS A 52 -24.45 13.84 3.01
N GLU A 53 -24.23 12.80 3.76
CA GLU A 53 -23.79 12.82 5.16
C GLU A 53 -22.37 13.38 5.31
N LYS A 54 -22.18 14.17 6.36
CA LYS A 54 -20.85 14.69 6.73
C LYS A 54 -19.96 13.56 7.25
N ASN A 55 -18.66 13.69 7.05
CA ASN A 55 -17.64 12.74 7.55
C ASN A 55 -17.90 11.28 7.15
N SER A 56 -18.44 11.07 5.95
CA SER A 56 -18.81 9.77 5.42
C SER A 56 -18.26 9.53 4.01
N ALA A 57 -17.49 10.48 3.49
CA ALA A 57 -16.88 10.34 2.17
C ALA A 57 -15.81 9.23 2.14
N PRO A 58 -15.60 8.61 0.97
CA PRO A 58 -14.47 7.70 0.81
C PRO A 58 -13.16 8.45 0.71
N ALA A 59 -12.07 7.77 1.04
CA ALA A 59 -10.72 8.26 0.84
C ALA A 59 -9.91 7.30 -0.02
N MET A 60 -8.91 7.83 -0.71
CA MET A 60 -7.88 7.09 -1.40
C MET A 60 -6.56 7.30 -0.65
N ILE A 61 -5.88 6.22 -0.29
CA ILE A 61 -4.60 6.28 0.42
C ILE A 61 -3.53 5.71 -0.50
N VAL A 62 -2.59 6.54 -0.89
CA VAL A 62 -1.51 6.17 -1.82
C VAL A 62 -0.19 6.20 -1.09
N PHE A 63 0.40 5.02 -0.88
CA PHE A 63 1.78 4.93 -0.39
C PHE A 63 2.74 5.32 -1.50
N CYS A 64 3.68 6.19 -1.20
CA CYS A 64 4.66 6.69 -2.16
C CYS A 64 5.94 7.13 -1.45
N ALA A 65 7.02 7.29 -2.19
CA ALA A 65 8.23 7.91 -1.68
C ALA A 65 8.01 9.40 -1.43
N PHE A 66 8.84 10.00 -0.57
CA PHE A 66 8.76 11.42 -0.24
C PHE A 66 8.74 12.31 -1.50
N GLU A 67 9.62 12.04 -2.45
CA GLU A 67 9.77 12.82 -3.67
C GLU A 67 8.59 12.65 -4.65
N GLN A 68 7.82 11.57 -4.49
CA GLN A 68 6.64 11.30 -5.32
C GLN A 68 5.35 11.95 -4.79
N MET A 69 5.36 12.45 -3.55
CA MET A 69 4.13 12.97 -2.92
C MET A 69 3.50 14.10 -3.73
N HIS A 70 4.30 15.03 -4.24
CA HIS A 70 3.80 16.13 -5.06
C HIS A 70 3.14 15.62 -6.34
N MET A 71 3.78 14.68 -7.04
CA MET A 71 3.22 14.06 -8.25
C MET A 71 1.88 13.36 -7.96
N VAL A 72 1.79 12.64 -6.84
CA VAL A 72 0.55 11.95 -6.41
C VAL A 72 -0.57 12.97 -6.14
N ILE A 73 -0.26 14.08 -5.48
CA ILE A 73 -1.23 15.14 -5.16
C ILE A 73 -1.74 15.81 -6.44
N GLU A 74 -0.84 16.20 -7.34
CA GLU A 74 -1.22 16.86 -8.58
C GLU A 74 -2.02 15.94 -9.50
N GLU A 75 -1.65 14.66 -9.57
CA GLU A 75 -2.44 13.70 -10.33
C GLU A 75 -3.82 13.47 -9.71
N GLY A 76 -3.89 13.40 -8.38
CA GLY A 76 -5.16 13.33 -7.66
C GLY A 76 -6.10 14.50 -8.00
N LYS A 77 -5.59 15.73 -8.05
CA LYS A 77 -6.35 16.93 -8.43
C LYS A 77 -6.91 16.83 -9.84
N LYS A 78 -6.13 16.36 -10.82
CA LYS A 78 -6.60 16.14 -12.21
C LYS A 78 -7.78 15.18 -12.27
N HIS A 79 -7.87 14.24 -11.32
CA HIS A 79 -8.95 13.25 -11.21
C HIS A 79 -10.04 13.63 -10.19
N GLY A 80 -10.09 14.91 -9.78
CA GLY A 80 -11.14 15.44 -8.90
C GLY A 80 -10.94 15.18 -7.40
N LEU A 81 -9.74 14.70 -6.98
CA LEU A 81 -9.39 14.56 -5.58
C LEU A 81 -8.67 15.82 -5.09
N MET A 82 -9.49 16.86 -4.79
CA MET A 82 -8.99 18.22 -4.57
C MET A 82 -8.29 18.43 -3.23
N LYS A 83 -8.51 17.57 -2.29
CA LYS A 83 -7.99 17.68 -0.91
C LYS A 83 -7.05 16.54 -0.58
N SER A 84 -6.00 16.85 0.18
CA SER A 84 -5.03 15.86 0.59
C SER A 84 -4.34 16.23 1.91
N TYR A 85 -3.79 15.22 2.58
CA TYR A 85 -2.83 15.39 3.66
C TYR A 85 -1.88 14.18 3.72
N PRO A 86 -0.65 14.36 4.24
CA PRO A 86 0.31 13.28 4.36
C PRO A 86 0.06 12.41 5.58
N LEU A 87 0.39 11.13 5.45
CA LEU A 87 0.64 10.22 6.56
C LEU A 87 2.12 9.85 6.55
N VAL A 88 2.71 9.78 7.74
CA VAL A 88 4.10 9.38 7.95
C VAL A 88 4.11 8.12 8.80
N PHE A 89 4.87 7.14 8.39
CA PHE A 89 5.05 5.90 9.14
C PHE A 89 6.47 5.82 9.62
N ILE A 90 6.64 5.63 10.93
CA ILE A 90 7.96 5.59 11.58
C ILE A 90 8.28 4.12 11.90
N LYS A 91 9.33 3.59 11.28
CA LYS A 91 9.80 2.24 11.51
C LYS A 91 10.66 2.19 12.77
N ASN A 92 10.44 1.17 13.60
CA ASN A 92 11.34 0.85 14.70
C ASN A 92 12.54 -0.01 14.26
N PHE A 93 12.65 -0.24 12.96
CA PHE A 93 13.76 -0.95 12.31
C PHE A 93 14.08 -0.25 11.00
N SER A 94 15.29 -0.40 10.52
CA SER A 94 15.64 0.08 9.19
C SER A 94 16.31 -1.03 8.39
N ALA A 95 15.90 -1.16 7.14
CA ALA A 95 16.56 -1.99 6.14
C ALA A 95 17.24 -1.14 5.06
N GLN A 96 17.21 0.18 5.19
CA GLN A 96 17.60 1.07 4.12
C GLN A 96 18.57 2.16 4.59
N VAL A 97 19.74 2.16 4.00
CA VAL A 97 20.72 3.24 4.19
C VAL A 97 20.44 4.34 3.19
N LEU A 98 20.13 5.54 3.67
CA LEU A 98 19.86 6.70 2.83
C LEU A 98 21.12 7.30 2.24
N LYS A 99 22.14 7.45 3.05
CA LYS A 99 23.46 7.97 2.66
C LYS A 99 24.53 7.23 3.44
N ALA A 100 25.21 6.30 2.78
CA ALA A 100 26.22 5.43 3.42
C ALA A 100 27.35 6.23 4.05
N ASN A 101 27.90 7.21 3.35
CA ASN A 101 28.99 8.04 3.84
C ASN A 101 28.62 8.91 5.05
N MET A 102 27.36 9.33 5.14
CA MET A 102 26.83 10.11 6.25
C MET A 102 26.23 9.24 7.34
N LYS A 103 26.19 7.92 7.17
CA LYS A 103 25.58 6.95 8.09
C LYS A 103 24.12 7.27 8.41
N ILE A 104 23.37 7.83 7.45
CA ILE A 104 21.95 8.12 7.60
C ILE A 104 21.14 6.92 7.19
N ILE A 105 20.24 6.50 8.06
CA ILE A 105 19.37 5.34 7.88
C ILE A 105 17.92 5.84 7.72
N GLY A 106 17.22 5.35 6.68
CA GLY A 106 15.82 5.67 6.46
C GLY A 106 14.91 4.88 7.41
N ALA A 107 14.16 5.61 8.22
CA ALA A 107 13.21 5.03 9.16
C ALA A 107 11.75 5.45 8.86
N THR A 108 11.52 6.15 7.76
CA THR A 108 10.19 6.68 7.44
C THR A 108 9.66 6.12 6.12
N GLU A 109 8.34 5.89 6.10
CA GLU A 109 7.55 5.66 4.90
C GLU A 109 6.43 6.69 4.84
N TYR A 110 5.89 6.94 3.66
CA TYR A 110 4.91 7.98 3.45
C TYR A 110 3.69 7.46 2.71
N ALA A 111 2.55 8.09 2.97
CA ALA A 111 1.37 7.98 2.13
C ALA A 111 0.67 9.33 2.03
N VAL A 112 -0.10 9.50 1.00
CA VAL A 112 -1.00 10.65 0.81
C VAL A 112 -2.43 10.15 0.91
N VAL A 113 -3.21 10.78 1.79
CA VAL A 113 -4.66 10.62 1.83
C VAL A 113 -5.25 11.65 0.86
N LEU A 114 -6.04 11.17 -0.07
CA LEU A 114 -6.69 11.98 -1.11
C LEU A 114 -8.19 11.83 -1.00
N TYR A 115 -8.91 12.93 -1.15
CA TYR A 115 -10.38 12.94 -1.16
C TYR A 115 -10.92 14.13 -1.98
N ARG A 116 -12.21 14.09 -2.30
CA ARG A 116 -12.87 15.16 -3.06
C ARG A 116 -13.05 16.40 -2.20
N ASP A 117 -14.28 16.84 -1.97
CA ASP A 117 -14.58 18.03 -1.18
C ASP A 117 -14.99 17.71 0.24
N LYS A 118 -15.75 16.65 0.44
CA LYS A 118 -16.25 16.26 1.75
C LYS A 118 -15.23 15.46 2.54
N LEU A 119 -15.19 15.69 3.83
CA LEU A 119 -14.29 14.95 4.74
C LEU A 119 -14.58 13.44 4.70
N PRO A 120 -13.54 12.63 4.58
CA PRO A 120 -13.67 11.18 4.60
C PRO A 120 -14.12 10.67 5.98
N LYS A 121 -14.58 9.44 6.00
CA LYS A 121 -14.75 8.71 7.27
C LYS A 121 -13.48 8.79 8.09
N PHE A 122 -13.62 9.07 9.37
CA PHE A 122 -12.50 9.10 10.29
C PHE A 122 -12.95 8.61 11.67
N ARG A 123 -12.69 7.33 11.96
CA ARG A 123 -13.13 6.63 13.18
C ARG A 123 -12.01 6.62 14.21
N ASN A 124 -12.05 7.54 15.15
CA ASN A 124 -11.04 7.72 16.19
C ASN A 124 -11.63 7.95 17.58
N ASN A 125 -12.93 7.62 17.76
CA ASN A 125 -13.65 7.81 19.01
C ASN A 125 -13.60 9.27 19.53
N GLY A 126 -13.64 10.24 18.62
CA GLY A 126 -13.59 11.66 18.92
C GLY A 126 -12.23 12.19 19.39
N LYS A 127 -11.18 11.36 19.38
CA LYS A 127 -9.83 11.78 19.80
C LYS A 127 -9.04 12.31 18.64
N MET A 128 -8.19 13.28 18.89
CA MET A 128 -7.17 13.69 17.92
C MET A 128 -6.15 12.57 17.73
N VAL A 129 -5.71 12.37 16.50
CA VAL A 129 -4.62 11.45 16.16
C VAL A 129 -3.56 12.23 15.37
N PHE A 130 -2.32 11.85 15.58
CA PHE A 130 -1.22 12.38 14.78
C PHE A 130 -1.31 11.83 13.34
N ASN A 131 -0.81 12.59 12.39
CA ASN A 131 -0.65 12.12 11.01
C ASN A 131 0.58 11.21 10.83
N TRP A 132 1.14 10.71 11.91
CA TRP A 132 2.18 9.70 11.91
C TRP A 132 1.77 8.48 12.72
N MET A 133 2.27 7.31 12.32
CA MET A 133 1.98 6.02 12.97
C MET A 133 3.26 5.19 13.05
N ASN A 134 3.34 4.36 14.09
CA ASN A 134 4.41 3.37 14.17
C ASN A 134 4.21 2.29 13.10
N TRP A 135 5.30 1.96 12.43
CA TRP A 135 5.40 0.82 11.54
C TRP A 135 6.27 -0.23 12.21
N GLU A 136 5.64 -1.12 12.93
CA GLU A 136 6.32 -2.24 13.56
C GLU A 136 6.49 -3.40 12.57
N ARG A 137 7.55 -4.19 12.78
CA ARG A 137 7.74 -5.40 11.99
C ARG A 137 6.64 -6.40 12.30
N ASP A 138 5.95 -6.88 11.26
CA ASP A 138 4.95 -7.94 11.41
C ASP A 138 5.66 -9.29 11.44
N THR A 139 5.68 -9.91 12.62
CA THR A 139 6.28 -11.23 12.84
C THR A 139 5.24 -12.35 12.84
N LYS A 140 3.95 -12.02 12.73
CA LYS A 140 2.85 -12.98 12.80
C LYS A 140 2.34 -13.38 11.42
N THR A 141 2.44 -12.48 10.45
CA THR A 141 1.99 -12.75 9.09
C THR A 141 3.15 -13.26 8.25
N GLN A 142 2.95 -14.35 7.55
CA GLN A 142 3.95 -14.89 6.64
C GLN A 142 4.34 -13.83 5.60
N GLN A 143 5.64 -13.65 5.42
CA GLN A 143 6.16 -12.75 4.39
C GLN A 143 6.18 -13.46 3.04
N VAL A 144 5.34 -13.01 2.12
CA VAL A 144 5.19 -13.57 0.77
C VAL A 144 5.63 -12.60 -0.33
N HIS A 145 5.91 -11.35 0.03
CA HIS A 145 6.33 -10.31 -0.89
C HIS A 145 7.44 -9.45 -0.27
N PRO A 146 8.48 -9.05 -1.04
CA PRO A 146 9.63 -8.29 -0.50
C PRO A 146 9.24 -6.95 0.15
N THR A 147 8.23 -6.28 -0.39
CA THR A 147 7.74 -4.97 0.08
C THR A 147 6.40 -5.07 0.81
N GLN A 148 6.12 -6.24 1.41
CA GLN A 148 4.90 -6.49 2.16
C GLN A 148 4.72 -5.50 3.30
N LYS A 149 3.53 -4.88 3.36
CA LYS A 149 3.18 -3.99 4.46
C LYS A 149 2.65 -4.80 5.65
N PRO A 150 2.97 -4.36 6.87
CA PRO A 150 2.46 -5.01 8.08
C PRO A 150 0.94 -5.02 8.13
N VAL A 151 0.36 -6.17 8.36
CA VAL A 151 -1.10 -6.32 8.51
C VAL A 151 -1.64 -5.46 9.67
N PRO A 152 -0.98 -5.37 10.84
CA PRO A 152 -1.44 -4.50 11.93
C PRO A 152 -1.55 -3.02 11.53
N LEU A 153 -0.58 -2.50 10.75
CA LEU A 153 -0.63 -1.13 10.24
C LEU A 153 -1.81 -0.91 9.30
N LEU A 154 -2.01 -1.85 8.35
CA LEU A 154 -3.11 -1.78 7.40
C LEU A 154 -4.46 -1.87 8.11
N LYS A 155 -4.59 -2.74 9.12
CA LYS A 155 -5.79 -2.79 9.97
C LYS A 155 -6.09 -1.44 10.60
N ARG A 156 -5.07 -0.79 11.18
CA ARG A 156 -5.25 0.53 11.81
C ARG A 156 -5.76 1.57 10.81
N LEU A 157 -5.24 1.59 9.58
CA LEU A 157 -5.74 2.49 8.55
C LEU A 157 -7.17 2.14 8.12
N ILE A 158 -7.48 0.86 7.93
CA ILE A 158 -8.82 0.42 7.54
C ILE A 158 -9.84 0.76 8.64
N GLU A 159 -9.53 0.56 9.92
CA GLU A 159 -10.38 0.94 11.05
C GLU A 159 -10.70 2.45 11.06
N ILE A 160 -9.70 3.28 10.79
CA ILE A 160 -9.87 4.75 10.78
C ILE A 160 -10.78 5.19 9.64
N PHE A 161 -10.60 4.65 8.45
CA PHE A 161 -11.23 5.17 7.23
C PHE A 161 -12.45 4.41 6.75
N THR A 162 -12.85 3.34 7.43
CA THR A 162 -13.98 2.50 7.02
C THR A 162 -14.81 2.03 8.21
N ASP A 163 -16.03 1.59 7.92
CA ASP A 163 -16.91 0.86 8.85
C ASP A 163 -16.98 -0.62 8.46
N GLU A 164 -17.51 -1.50 9.36
CA GLU A 164 -17.81 -2.89 9.01
C GLU A 164 -18.75 -2.93 7.78
N GLY A 165 -18.49 -3.87 6.87
CA GLY A 165 -19.24 -4.01 5.62
C GLY A 165 -18.84 -3.05 4.50
N ASP A 166 -18.01 -2.03 4.76
CA ASP A 166 -17.46 -1.19 3.69
C ASP A 166 -16.55 -2.01 2.76
N VAL A 167 -16.34 -1.46 1.57
CA VAL A 167 -15.48 -2.06 0.54
C VAL A 167 -14.12 -1.39 0.51
N VAL A 168 -13.07 -2.20 0.57
CA VAL A 168 -11.67 -1.77 0.39
C VAL A 168 -11.16 -2.33 -0.93
N ILE A 169 -10.60 -1.47 -1.78
CA ILE A 169 -10.03 -1.88 -3.07
C ILE A 169 -8.53 -1.62 -3.04
N ASP A 170 -7.75 -2.64 -3.39
CA ASP A 170 -6.31 -2.55 -3.55
C ASP A 170 -5.93 -2.92 -5.00
N PRO A 171 -5.71 -1.93 -5.88
CA PRO A 171 -5.43 -2.19 -7.29
C PRO A 171 -4.04 -2.79 -7.56
N CYS A 172 -3.18 -2.88 -6.53
CA CYS A 172 -1.86 -3.48 -6.62
C CYS A 172 -1.56 -4.25 -5.33
N ALA A 173 -2.27 -5.37 -5.18
CA ALA A 173 -2.40 -6.08 -3.92
C ALA A 173 -1.10 -6.75 -3.44
N GLY A 174 -0.18 -7.08 -4.34
CA GLY A 174 1.08 -7.72 -4.02
C GLY A 174 0.91 -8.98 -3.17
N SER A 175 1.23 -8.87 -1.90
CA SER A 175 1.06 -9.96 -0.92
C SER A 175 -0.38 -10.23 -0.50
N GLY A 176 -1.35 -9.38 -0.86
CA GLY A 176 -2.71 -9.45 -0.34
C GLY A 176 -2.89 -8.98 1.11
N SER A 177 -1.89 -8.35 1.72
CA SER A 177 -1.95 -7.90 3.12
C SER A 177 -3.12 -6.96 3.40
N THR A 178 -3.48 -6.09 2.45
CA THR A 178 -4.65 -5.19 2.57
C THR A 178 -5.95 -5.99 2.62
N LEU A 179 -6.06 -7.04 1.81
CA LEU A 179 -7.23 -7.90 1.76
C LEU A 179 -7.35 -8.71 3.05
N LEU A 180 -6.23 -9.26 3.53
CA LEU A 180 -6.18 -9.98 4.80
C LEU A 180 -6.60 -9.09 5.98
N ALA A 181 -6.06 -7.86 6.05
CA ALA A 181 -6.44 -6.88 7.05
C ALA A 181 -7.94 -6.55 6.99
N SER A 182 -8.48 -6.34 5.79
CA SER A 182 -9.90 -6.05 5.55
C SER A 182 -10.79 -7.20 6.02
N ARG A 183 -10.46 -8.44 5.64
CA ARG A 183 -11.19 -9.64 6.07
C ARG A 183 -11.21 -9.79 7.59
N GLN A 184 -10.07 -9.61 8.27
CA GLN A 184 -9.97 -9.69 9.72
C GLN A 184 -10.81 -8.64 10.44
N LEU A 185 -11.11 -7.53 9.77
CA LEU A 185 -11.94 -6.43 10.27
C LEU A 185 -13.38 -6.49 9.75
N LYS A 186 -13.81 -7.56 9.07
CA LYS A 186 -15.14 -7.74 8.48
C LYS A 186 -15.49 -6.66 7.45
N ARG A 187 -14.50 -6.21 6.67
CA ARG A 187 -14.70 -5.38 5.47
C ARG A 187 -14.69 -6.28 4.25
N ASN A 188 -15.49 -5.93 3.25
CA ASN A 188 -15.36 -6.54 1.93
C ASN A 188 -14.11 -6.00 1.24
N SER A 189 -13.42 -6.82 0.45
CA SER A 189 -12.24 -6.35 -0.25
C SER A 189 -12.05 -6.99 -1.61
N TYR A 190 -11.47 -6.21 -2.53
CA TYR A 190 -11.06 -6.65 -3.85
C TYR A 190 -9.62 -6.22 -4.07
N GLY A 191 -8.81 -7.12 -4.62
CA GLY A 191 -7.41 -6.86 -4.94
C GLY A 191 -7.06 -7.31 -6.34
N PHE A 192 -6.11 -6.63 -6.95
CA PHE A 192 -5.60 -6.95 -8.27
C PHE A 192 -4.09 -7.12 -8.19
N GLU A 193 -3.59 -8.20 -8.78
CA GLU A 193 -2.16 -8.49 -8.84
C GLU A 193 -1.83 -9.04 -10.23
N ILE A 194 -0.87 -8.40 -10.90
CA ILE A 194 -0.49 -8.76 -12.28
C ILE A 194 0.54 -9.90 -12.30
N GLU A 195 1.38 -9.99 -11.27
CA GLU A 195 2.40 -11.02 -11.16
C GLU A 195 1.79 -12.32 -10.63
N LYS A 196 1.70 -13.33 -11.49
CA LYS A 196 1.06 -14.62 -11.18
C LYS A 196 1.61 -15.30 -9.92
N GLU A 197 2.90 -15.18 -9.66
CA GLU A 197 3.51 -15.77 -8.46
C GLU A 197 3.03 -15.08 -7.19
N PHE A 198 2.99 -13.73 -7.18
CA PHE A 198 2.47 -12.99 -6.03
C PHE A 198 0.98 -13.20 -5.86
N TYR A 199 0.23 -13.26 -6.95
CA TYR A 199 -1.20 -13.59 -6.91
C TYR A 199 -1.44 -14.94 -6.22
N LYS A 200 -0.75 -16.02 -6.64
CA LYS A 200 -0.86 -17.35 -6.03
C LYS A 200 -0.52 -17.31 -4.53
N LYS A 201 0.59 -16.66 -4.17
CA LYS A 201 1.02 -16.51 -2.77
C LYS A 201 0.02 -15.71 -1.94
N ALA A 202 -0.57 -14.66 -2.50
CA ALA A 202 -1.61 -13.88 -1.85
C ALA A 202 -2.87 -14.71 -1.58
N CYS A 203 -3.29 -15.56 -2.53
CA CYS A 203 -4.41 -16.49 -2.35
C CYS A 203 -4.14 -17.47 -1.18
N CYS A 204 -2.98 -18.12 -1.17
CA CYS A 204 -2.59 -19.00 -0.06
C CYS A 204 -2.60 -18.27 1.29
N LEU A 205 -2.05 -17.05 1.34
CA LEU A 205 -2.05 -16.24 2.57
C LEU A 205 -3.48 -15.93 3.05
N LEU A 206 -4.37 -15.60 2.12
CA LEU A 206 -5.76 -15.30 2.43
C LEU A 206 -6.52 -16.56 2.93
N GLU A 207 -6.20 -17.73 2.43
CA GLU A 207 -6.81 -18.99 2.83
C GLU A 207 -6.22 -19.59 4.11
N GLY A 208 -5.11 -19.01 4.59
CA GLY A 208 -4.39 -19.48 5.77
C GLY A 208 -3.49 -20.67 5.48
N GLU A 209 -3.11 -20.88 4.21
CA GLU A 209 -2.19 -21.91 3.77
C GLU A 209 -0.74 -21.40 3.76
N ASP A 210 0.22 -22.34 3.82
CA ASP A 210 1.63 -21.98 3.67
C ASP A 210 1.93 -21.59 2.21
N ALA A 211 2.08 -20.31 1.99
CA ALA A 211 2.35 -19.74 0.68
C ALA A 211 3.73 -20.13 0.11
N ASN A 212 4.65 -20.62 0.95
CA ASN A 212 5.99 -21.07 0.54
C ASN A 212 6.10 -22.60 0.42
N ALA A 213 5.01 -23.35 0.67
CA ALA A 213 5.01 -24.79 0.48
C ALA A 213 5.28 -25.15 -0.99
N PRO A 214 5.96 -26.28 -1.26
CA PRO A 214 6.14 -26.78 -2.62
C PRO A 214 4.79 -26.92 -3.36
N GLU A 215 4.77 -26.65 -4.65
CA GLU A 215 3.54 -26.65 -5.46
C GLU A 215 2.83 -28.02 -5.41
N GLU A 216 3.59 -29.10 -5.24
CA GLU A 216 3.08 -30.49 -5.08
C GLU A 216 2.27 -30.70 -3.79
N ALA A 217 2.51 -29.90 -2.76
CA ALA A 217 1.82 -29.95 -1.47
C ALA A 217 0.57 -29.04 -1.43
N LYS A 218 0.39 -28.18 -2.41
CA LYS A 218 -0.77 -27.28 -2.51
C LYS A 218 -1.91 -28.07 -3.15
N LYS A 219 -2.97 -28.33 -2.37
CA LYS A 219 -4.23 -28.80 -2.92
C LYS A 219 -4.66 -27.85 -4.03
N GLN A 220 -5.00 -28.42 -5.18
CA GLN A 220 -5.51 -27.68 -6.32
C GLN A 220 -6.79 -26.95 -5.89
N LEU A 221 -6.64 -25.68 -5.59
CA LEU A 221 -7.76 -24.79 -5.28
C LEU A 221 -8.48 -24.52 -6.59
N SER A 222 -9.70 -24.99 -6.70
CA SER A 222 -10.60 -24.57 -7.75
C SER A 222 -10.87 -23.09 -7.55
N ILE A 223 -10.19 -22.25 -8.32
CA ILE A 223 -10.46 -20.82 -8.41
C ILE A 223 -11.74 -20.68 -9.21
N PHE A 224 -12.67 -20.02 -8.61
CA PHE A 224 -13.98 -19.66 -9.09
C PHE A 224 -14.04 -19.38 -10.58
N ASP A 225 -14.76 -20.21 -11.29
CA ASP A 225 -15.40 -19.85 -12.55
C ASP A 225 -16.51 -18.84 -12.24
N PHE A 226 -16.26 -17.58 -12.62
CA PHE A 226 -17.27 -16.56 -12.80
C PHE A 226 -17.15 -15.97 -14.18
#